data_388e7ced7535d60e1e359207fb8db046
#
_entry.id   388e7ced7535d60e1e359207fb8db046
#
_cell.length_a   1.000
_cell.length_b   1.000
_cell.length_c   1.000
_cell.angle_alpha   90.00
_cell.angle_beta   90.00
_cell.angle_gamma   90.00
#
_symmetry.space_group_name_H-M   'P 1'
#
loop_
_entity.id
_entity.type
_entity.pdbx_description
1 polymer ?
#
loop_
_entity_poly.entity_id
_entity_poly.type
_entity_poly.pdbx_seq_one_letter_code
_entity_poly.pdbx_strand_id
1 'polypeptide(L)'
;IQSLAEQLLQEGIEAYDVQNGGFVIAMNPQTGGIYAMASSPDFNPNDYDEILDADTQAELDALKEQYGADSEEYASAWNEAYNRQLRNKALSDTYEPGSTFKALVVAAALEEGVISMDDTFYCGGSSVIGGYTIHCQKRTGHGTQTLTQAVENSCNCALMEIAQRMGAET
;
A
#
# COMPACT_ATOMS: atom_id res chain seq x y z
N ILE A 1 -2.26 -15.57 15.38
CA ILE A 1 -2.00 -14.94 14.07
C ILE A 1 -1.77 -13.44 14.28
N GLN A 2 -2.64 -12.73 15.02
CA GLN A 2 -2.53 -11.28 15.25
C GLN A 2 -1.17 -10.89 15.84
N SER A 3 -0.77 -11.46 16.98
CA SER A 3 0.51 -11.14 17.63
C SER A 3 1.74 -11.44 16.73
N LEU A 4 1.68 -12.49 15.92
CA LEU A 4 2.74 -12.78 14.96
C LEU A 4 2.79 -11.73 13.82
N ALA A 5 1.63 -11.26 13.36
CA ALA A 5 1.56 -10.21 12.35
C ALA A 5 2.15 -8.88 12.86
N GLU A 6 1.86 -8.52 14.10
CA GLU A 6 2.42 -7.34 14.78
C GLU A 6 3.95 -7.44 14.90
N GLN A 7 4.45 -8.58 15.40
CA GLN A 7 5.87 -8.81 15.53
C GLN A 7 6.59 -8.72 14.18
N LEU A 8 6.10 -9.44 13.16
CA LEU A 8 6.73 -9.46 11.84
C LEU A 8 6.63 -8.11 11.12
N LEU A 9 5.56 -7.35 11.35
CA LEU A 9 5.44 -5.98 10.85
C LEU A 9 6.52 -5.08 11.45
N GLN A 10 6.71 -5.14 12.76
CA GLN A 10 7.74 -4.35 13.44
C GLN A 10 9.15 -4.75 12.99
N GLU A 11 9.45 -6.05 12.92
CA GLU A 11 10.74 -6.55 12.40
C GLU A 11 11.00 -6.06 10.96
N GLY A 12 9.96 -6.02 10.11
CA GLY A 12 10.07 -5.52 8.74
C GLY A 12 10.34 -4.02 8.68
N ILE A 13 9.65 -3.23 9.52
CA ILE A 13 9.86 -1.78 9.61
C ILE A 13 11.31 -1.46 10.01
N GLU A 14 11.83 -2.14 11.02
CA GLU A 14 13.20 -1.96 11.49
C GLU A 14 14.24 -2.43 10.46
N ALA A 15 14.03 -3.62 9.86
CA ALA A 15 14.97 -4.19 8.91
C ALA A 15 15.13 -3.37 7.62
N TYR A 16 14.10 -2.65 7.21
CA TYR A 16 14.07 -1.88 5.97
C TYR A 16 14.02 -0.36 6.18
N ASP A 17 14.16 0.11 7.42
CA ASP A 17 14.14 1.54 7.79
C ASP A 17 12.91 2.27 7.24
N VAL A 18 11.71 1.72 7.50
CA VAL A 18 10.44 2.23 6.97
C VAL A 18 9.97 3.43 7.80
N GLN A 19 10.13 4.64 7.29
CA GLN A 19 9.91 5.89 8.02
C GLN A 19 8.45 6.17 8.41
N ASN A 20 7.49 5.65 7.63
CA ASN A 20 6.06 5.97 7.81
C ASN A 20 5.26 4.83 8.46
N GLY A 21 5.96 3.83 9.04
CA GLY A 21 5.31 2.65 9.57
C GLY A 21 4.68 1.78 8.47
N GLY A 22 3.75 0.91 8.85
CA GLY A 22 3.12 -0.02 7.91
C GLY A 22 1.87 -0.66 8.46
N PHE A 23 1.32 -1.58 7.68
CA PHE A 23 0.19 -2.40 8.12
C PHE A 23 0.23 -3.79 7.49
N VAL A 24 -0.42 -4.75 8.14
CA VAL A 24 -0.64 -6.11 7.64
C VAL A 24 -2.09 -6.49 7.82
N ILE A 25 -2.70 -7.05 6.78
CA ILE A 25 -4.03 -7.67 6.85
C ILE A 25 -3.90 -9.13 6.40
N ALA A 26 -4.32 -10.06 7.26
CA ALA A 26 -4.46 -11.48 6.91
C ALA A 26 -5.94 -11.84 6.86
N MET A 27 -6.40 -12.32 5.71
CA MET A 27 -7.81 -12.57 5.45
C MET A 27 -8.03 -13.96 4.85
N ASN A 28 -9.13 -14.58 5.22
CA ASN A 28 -9.63 -15.78 4.55
C ASN A 28 -10.28 -15.39 3.20
N PRO A 29 -9.75 -15.84 2.06
CA PRO A 29 -10.27 -15.43 0.75
C PRO A 29 -11.65 -16.00 0.41
N GLN A 30 -12.09 -17.10 1.04
CA GLN A 30 -13.39 -17.70 0.82
C GLN A 30 -14.51 -17.04 1.61
N THR A 31 -14.20 -16.49 2.78
CA THR A 31 -15.22 -15.97 3.70
C THR A 31 -15.12 -14.47 3.94
N GLY A 32 -14.00 -13.85 3.55
CA GLY A 32 -13.69 -12.45 3.88
C GLY A 32 -13.33 -12.23 5.36
N GLY A 33 -13.29 -13.29 6.17
CA GLY A 33 -12.97 -13.19 7.60
C GLY A 33 -11.54 -12.73 7.84
N ILE A 34 -11.35 -11.69 8.64
CA ILE A 34 -10.05 -11.13 8.99
C ILE A 34 -9.43 -11.94 10.13
N TYR A 35 -8.26 -12.54 9.90
CA TYR A 35 -7.49 -13.27 10.90
C TYR A 35 -6.53 -12.38 11.68
N ALA A 36 -6.01 -11.34 11.05
CA ALA A 36 -5.18 -10.31 11.67
C ALA A 36 -5.31 -8.99 10.92
N MET A 37 -5.24 -7.91 11.67
CA MET A 37 -5.10 -6.55 11.15
C MET A 37 -4.17 -5.80 12.09
N ALA A 38 -2.92 -5.62 11.67
CA ALA A 38 -1.87 -4.96 12.42
C ALA A 38 -1.52 -3.63 11.76
N SER A 39 -1.23 -2.62 12.56
CA SER A 39 -0.80 -1.29 12.13
C SER A 39 0.37 -0.84 12.99
N SER A 40 1.33 -0.12 12.42
CA SER A 40 2.44 0.48 13.15
C SER A 40 2.65 1.92 12.64
N PRO A 41 2.87 2.91 13.54
CA PRO A 41 2.84 2.76 14.99
C PRO A 41 1.48 2.31 15.51
N ASP A 42 1.47 1.69 16.68
CA ASP A 42 0.27 1.32 17.42
C ASP A 42 0.32 1.93 18.85
N PHE A 43 -0.58 1.52 19.73
CA PHE A 43 -0.67 2.06 21.08
C PHE A 43 -0.86 0.93 22.10
N ASN A 44 -0.46 1.20 23.35
CA ASN A 44 -0.73 0.30 24.46
C ASN A 44 -2.12 0.62 25.03
N PRO A 45 -3.12 -0.30 24.96
CA PRO A 45 -4.45 -0.02 25.47
C PRO A 45 -4.54 0.12 27.00
N ASN A 46 -3.46 -0.22 27.73
CA ASN A 46 -3.38 0.00 29.17
C ASN A 46 -2.80 1.39 29.52
N ASP A 47 -2.04 1.98 28.59
CA ASP A 47 -1.40 3.31 28.67
C ASP A 47 -1.58 4.02 27.32
N TYR A 48 -2.82 4.26 26.97
CA TYR A 48 -3.20 4.74 25.64
C TYR A 48 -2.78 6.18 25.33
N ASP A 49 -2.38 6.95 26.34
CA ASP A 49 -1.86 8.31 26.25
C ASP A 49 -0.33 8.38 26.19
N GLU A 50 0.36 7.23 26.24
CA GLU A 50 1.82 7.16 26.02
C GLU A 50 2.13 7.19 24.52
N ILE A 51 3.11 7.99 24.12
CA ILE A 51 3.67 7.95 22.76
C ILE A 51 4.79 6.93 22.73
N LEU A 52 4.58 5.84 21.98
CA LEU A 52 5.50 4.69 21.95
C LEU A 52 6.70 4.88 21.04
N ASP A 53 6.58 5.71 20.02
CA ASP A 53 7.68 6.03 19.10
C ASP A 53 8.71 6.94 19.78
N ALA A 54 9.93 6.41 19.96
CA ALA A 54 10.97 7.07 20.73
C ALA A 54 11.45 8.40 20.10
N ASP A 55 11.48 8.48 18.78
CA ASP A 55 11.91 9.69 18.08
C ASP A 55 10.83 10.77 18.20
N THR A 56 9.58 10.41 18.01
CA THR A 56 8.43 11.30 18.24
C THR A 56 8.38 11.79 19.70
N GLN A 57 8.61 10.92 20.67
CA GLN A 57 8.66 11.31 22.08
C GLN A 57 9.80 12.30 22.36
N ALA A 58 10.98 12.07 21.78
CA ALA A 58 12.11 12.99 21.94
C ALA A 58 11.83 14.38 21.32
N GLU A 59 11.14 14.43 20.18
CA GLU A 59 10.70 15.70 19.58
C GLU A 59 9.71 16.43 20.48
N LEU A 60 8.74 15.72 21.08
CA LEU A 60 7.79 16.29 22.01
C LEU A 60 8.45 16.81 23.29
N ASP A 61 9.43 16.07 23.81
CA ASP A 61 10.20 16.50 24.98
C ASP A 61 10.99 17.78 24.70
N ALA A 62 11.60 17.89 23.51
CA ALA A 62 12.29 19.11 23.09
C ALA A 62 11.35 20.31 22.95
N LEU A 63 10.16 20.11 22.38
CA LEU A 63 9.12 21.16 22.29
C LEU A 63 8.65 21.58 23.67
N LYS A 64 8.44 20.62 24.57
CA LYS A 64 8.05 20.87 25.95
C LYS A 64 9.10 21.68 26.72
N GLU A 65 10.39 21.39 26.51
CA GLU A 65 11.48 22.15 27.11
C GLU A 65 11.56 23.58 26.55
N GLN A 66 11.36 23.73 25.23
CA GLN A 66 11.47 25.01 24.55
C GLN A 66 10.31 25.97 24.85
N TYR A 67 9.08 25.47 24.84
CA TYR A 67 7.87 26.29 24.89
C TYR A 67 7.06 26.14 26.19
N GLY A 68 7.31 25.08 26.96
CA GLY A 68 6.55 24.73 28.16
C GLY A 68 5.44 23.72 27.89
N ALA A 69 5.06 22.99 28.96
CA ALA A 69 4.02 21.93 28.87
C ALA A 69 2.61 22.46 28.55
N ASP A 70 2.32 23.72 28.90
CA ASP A 70 1.00 24.35 28.70
C ASP A 70 0.97 25.20 27.42
N SER A 71 2.00 25.15 26.57
CA SER A 71 2.05 25.90 25.32
C SER A 71 1.13 25.31 24.25
N GLU A 72 0.65 26.15 23.35
CA GLU A 72 -0.17 25.72 22.19
C GLU A 72 0.67 24.87 21.22
N GLU A 73 1.96 25.18 21.06
CA GLU A 73 2.91 24.47 20.23
C GLU A 73 3.07 23.01 20.69
N TYR A 74 3.30 22.81 22.00
CA TYR A 74 3.42 21.47 22.57
C TYR A 74 2.11 20.70 22.48
N ALA A 75 0.99 21.31 22.87
CA ALA A 75 -0.32 20.69 22.84
C ALA A 75 -0.74 20.28 21.42
N SER A 76 -0.46 21.10 20.41
CA SER A 76 -0.74 20.79 18.99
C SER A 76 0.09 19.62 18.50
N ALA A 77 1.41 19.62 18.76
CA ALA A 77 2.31 18.56 18.36
C ALA A 77 1.97 17.22 19.05
N TRP A 78 1.64 17.27 20.34
CA TRP A 78 1.21 16.09 21.08
C TRP A 78 -0.08 15.49 20.52
N ASN A 79 -1.10 16.32 20.26
CA ASN A 79 -2.36 15.86 19.67
C ASN A 79 -2.15 15.25 18.28
N GLU A 80 -1.27 15.80 17.46
CA GLU A 80 -0.94 15.25 16.14
C GLU A 80 -0.26 13.88 16.27
N ALA A 81 0.74 13.75 17.13
CA ALA A 81 1.45 12.50 17.40
C ALA A 81 0.50 11.42 17.95
N TYR A 82 -0.34 11.79 18.90
CA TYR A 82 -1.35 10.93 19.50
C TYR A 82 -2.37 10.42 18.47
N ASN A 83 -2.94 11.32 17.68
CA ASN A 83 -3.90 10.93 16.64
C ASN A 83 -3.24 10.06 15.55
N ARG A 84 -1.97 10.30 15.22
CA ARG A 84 -1.20 9.47 14.27
C ARG A 84 -1.00 8.06 14.81
N GLN A 85 -0.67 7.91 16.10
CA GLN A 85 -0.47 6.62 16.77
C GLN A 85 -1.77 5.80 16.85
N LEU A 86 -2.90 6.43 17.19
CA LEU A 86 -4.21 5.77 17.28
C LEU A 86 -4.80 5.39 15.92
N ARG A 87 -4.26 5.92 14.84
CA ARG A 87 -4.80 5.73 13.50
C ARG A 87 -4.54 4.33 12.98
N ASN A 88 -5.58 3.59 12.65
CA ASN A 88 -5.45 2.33 11.96
C ASN A 88 -5.13 2.58 10.47
N LYS A 89 -3.86 2.42 10.09
CA LYS A 89 -3.38 2.66 8.73
C LYS A 89 -4.06 1.77 7.69
N ALA A 90 -4.39 0.53 8.04
CA ALA A 90 -5.05 -0.40 7.14
C ALA A 90 -6.45 0.06 6.70
N LEU A 91 -7.09 0.94 7.47
CA LEU A 91 -8.44 1.46 7.21
C LEU A 91 -8.45 2.92 6.75
N SER A 92 -7.48 3.71 7.20
CA SER A 92 -7.51 5.17 7.09
C SER A 92 -6.50 5.75 6.11
N ASP A 93 -5.44 5.01 5.79
CA ASP A 93 -4.38 5.49 4.90
C ASP A 93 -4.61 5.03 3.47
N THR A 94 -4.28 5.93 2.54
CA THR A 94 -4.21 5.61 1.12
C THR A 94 -2.76 5.33 0.74
N TYR A 95 -2.56 4.43 -0.22
CA TYR A 95 -1.25 4.11 -0.75
C TYR A 95 -1.32 3.81 -2.25
N GLU A 96 -0.20 3.88 -2.94
CA GLU A 96 -0.09 3.47 -4.34
C GLU A 96 0.11 1.95 -4.41
N PRO A 97 -0.91 1.17 -4.81
CA PRO A 97 -0.85 -0.29 -4.76
C PRO A 97 0.13 -0.89 -5.78
N GLY A 98 0.55 -0.12 -6.77
CA GLY A 98 1.44 -0.56 -7.83
C GLY A 98 0.89 -1.78 -8.57
N SER A 99 1.76 -2.75 -8.85
CA SER A 99 1.40 -3.92 -9.65
C SER A 99 0.42 -4.89 -9.00
N THR A 100 0.15 -4.77 -7.70
CA THR A 100 -0.90 -5.59 -7.05
C THR A 100 -2.29 -5.23 -7.56
N PHE A 101 -2.51 -3.98 -7.96
CA PHE A 101 -3.77 -3.52 -8.55
C PHE A 101 -4.09 -4.18 -9.91
N LYS A 102 -3.08 -4.68 -10.61
CA LYS A 102 -3.26 -5.36 -11.90
C LYS A 102 -4.18 -6.56 -11.84
N ALA A 103 -4.18 -7.29 -10.72
CA ALA A 103 -5.08 -8.42 -10.53
C ALA A 103 -6.56 -7.99 -10.55
N LEU A 104 -6.87 -6.84 -9.94
CA LEU A 104 -8.23 -6.27 -9.96
C LEU A 104 -8.63 -5.83 -11.38
N VAL A 105 -7.70 -5.18 -12.12
CA VAL A 105 -7.94 -4.76 -13.51
C VAL A 105 -8.24 -5.96 -14.39
N VAL A 106 -7.48 -7.05 -14.27
CA VAL A 106 -7.73 -8.27 -15.06
C VAL A 106 -9.04 -8.94 -14.68
N ALA A 107 -9.34 -9.03 -13.38
CA ALA A 107 -10.59 -9.61 -12.90
C ALA A 107 -11.82 -8.84 -13.45
N ALA A 108 -11.78 -7.51 -13.36
CA ALA A 108 -12.83 -6.65 -13.89
C ALA A 108 -12.98 -6.79 -15.42
N ALA A 109 -11.86 -6.80 -16.15
CA ALA A 109 -11.86 -6.94 -17.61
C ALA A 109 -12.42 -8.30 -18.09
N LEU A 110 -12.18 -9.38 -17.33
CA LEU A 110 -12.77 -10.69 -17.57
C LEU A 110 -14.27 -10.72 -17.26
N GLU A 111 -14.69 -10.12 -16.15
CA GLU A 111 -16.10 -10.03 -15.73
C GLU A 111 -16.94 -9.24 -16.75
N GLU A 112 -16.41 -8.12 -17.25
CA GLU A 112 -17.03 -7.30 -18.28
C GLU A 112 -16.93 -7.90 -19.70
N GLY A 113 -16.21 -9.02 -19.86
CA GLY A 113 -16.06 -9.72 -21.14
C GLY A 113 -15.27 -8.93 -22.19
N VAL A 114 -14.49 -7.91 -21.80
CA VAL A 114 -13.65 -7.12 -22.72
C VAL A 114 -12.36 -7.85 -23.09
N ILE A 115 -12.00 -8.87 -22.31
CA ILE A 115 -10.94 -9.83 -22.59
C ILE A 115 -11.38 -11.25 -22.26
N SER A 116 -10.65 -12.23 -22.77
CA SER A 116 -10.83 -13.65 -22.48
C SER A 116 -9.51 -14.31 -22.07
N MET A 117 -9.57 -15.51 -21.52
CA MET A 117 -8.37 -16.29 -21.16
C MET A 117 -7.50 -16.68 -22.38
N ASP A 118 -8.10 -16.68 -23.57
CA ASP A 118 -7.42 -17.03 -24.83
C ASP A 118 -6.77 -15.81 -25.51
N ASP A 119 -6.95 -14.60 -24.97
CA ASP A 119 -6.38 -13.38 -25.53
C ASP A 119 -4.85 -13.36 -25.43
N THR A 120 -4.25 -12.72 -26.40
CA THR A 120 -2.81 -12.50 -26.46
C THR A 120 -2.48 -11.00 -26.56
N PHE A 121 -1.38 -10.61 -25.95
CA PHE A 121 -0.92 -9.23 -25.85
C PHE A 121 0.53 -9.10 -26.31
N TYR A 122 0.86 -8.01 -26.97
CA TYR A 122 2.22 -7.76 -27.42
C TYR A 122 2.89 -6.70 -26.52
N CYS A 123 4.13 -6.97 -26.12
CA CYS A 123 4.95 -6.06 -25.35
C CYS A 123 6.29 -5.78 -26.06
N GLY A 124 6.43 -4.59 -26.61
CA GLY A 124 7.68 -4.09 -27.19
C GLY A 124 8.62 -3.38 -26.19
N GLY A 125 8.31 -3.43 -24.88
CA GLY A 125 9.11 -2.79 -23.82
C GLY A 125 8.61 -1.43 -23.40
N SER A 126 7.69 -0.81 -24.14
CA SER A 126 7.00 0.44 -23.78
C SER A 126 5.69 0.59 -24.54
N SER A 127 4.81 1.46 -24.04
CA SER A 127 3.57 1.90 -24.70
C SER A 127 3.41 3.41 -24.52
N VAL A 128 2.72 4.07 -25.45
CA VAL A 128 2.43 5.49 -25.37
C VAL A 128 0.98 5.68 -24.95
N ILE A 129 0.75 6.33 -23.80
CA ILE A 129 -0.56 6.62 -23.25
C ILE A 129 -0.68 8.10 -22.97
N GLY A 130 -1.69 8.76 -23.53
CA GLY A 130 -1.92 10.19 -23.33
C GLY A 130 -0.72 11.08 -23.72
N GLY A 131 0.11 10.64 -24.67
CA GLY A 131 1.34 11.34 -25.09
C GLY A 131 2.58 11.03 -24.23
N TYR A 132 2.45 10.23 -23.16
CA TYR A 132 3.57 9.82 -22.32
C TYR A 132 4.04 8.40 -22.66
N THR A 133 5.37 8.22 -22.77
CA THR A 133 5.96 6.88 -22.95
C THR A 133 6.11 6.21 -21.59
N ILE A 134 5.35 5.13 -21.38
CA ILE A 134 5.40 4.33 -20.16
C ILE A 134 6.13 3.02 -20.49
N HIS A 135 7.16 2.72 -19.71
CA HIS A 135 7.99 1.56 -19.93
C HIS A 135 7.52 0.33 -19.16
N CYS A 136 7.69 -0.83 -19.79
CA CYS A 136 7.64 -2.10 -19.10
C CYS A 136 8.90 -2.32 -18.25
N GLN A 137 8.80 -3.14 -17.21
CA GLN A 137 9.97 -3.53 -16.41
C GLN A 137 11.05 -4.18 -17.28
N LYS A 138 10.64 -5.05 -18.22
CA LYS A 138 11.52 -5.59 -19.25
C LYS A 138 11.59 -4.62 -20.44
N ARG A 139 12.61 -3.78 -20.48
CA ARG A 139 12.80 -2.72 -21.51
C ARG A 139 12.91 -3.27 -22.93
N THR A 140 13.39 -4.51 -23.12
CA THR A 140 13.47 -5.19 -24.42
C THR A 140 12.14 -5.79 -24.86
N GLY A 141 11.11 -5.69 -24.04
CA GLY A 141 9.79 -6.29 -24.27
C GLY A 141 9.72 -7.78 -23.94
N HIS A 142 8.48 -8.24 -23.73
CA HIS A 142 8.17 -9.66 -23.53
C HIS A 142 7.79 -10.37 -24.83
N GLY A 143 7.58 -9.60 -25.93
CA GLY A 143 7.02 -10.14 -27.17
C GLY A 143 5.53 -10.45 -27.04
N THR A 144 5.04 -11.39 -27.83
CA THR A 144 3.65 -11.88 -27.75
C THR A 144 3.52 -12.86 -26.58
N GLN A 145 2.53 -12.65 -25.72
CA GLN A 145 2.27 -13.44 -24.52
C GLN A 145 0.76 -13.64 -24.32
N THR A 146 0.37 -14.76 -23.71
CA THR A 146 -1.01 -15.00 -23.30
C THR A 146 -1.39 -14.09 -22.13
N LEU A 147 -2.67 -13.98 -21.78
CA LEU A 147 -3.13 -13.26 -20.61
C LEU A 147 -2.43 -13.75 -19.35
N THR A 148 -2.35 -15.06 -19.14
CA THR A 148 -1.64 -15.66 -17.99
C THR A 148 -0.19 -15.20 -17.92
N GLN A 149 0.55 -15.29 -19.02
CA GLN A 149 1.93 -14.84 -19.09
C GLN A 149 2.07 -13.33 -18.86
N ALA A 150 1.11 -12.53 -19.33
CA ALA A 150 1.10 -11.08 -19.10
C ALA A 150 0.96 -10.72 -17.62
N VAL A 151 0.14 -11.48 -16.87
CA VAL A 151 -0.03 -11.34 -15.42
C VAL A 151 1.21 -11.84 -14.67
N GLU A 152 1.72 -13.03 -14.99
CA GLU A 152 2.95 -13.60 -14.39
C GLU A 152 4.15 -12.68 -14.56
N ASN A 153 4.32 -12.10 -15.75
CA ASN A 153 5.37 -11.15 -16.06
C ASN A 153 5.10 -9.73 -15.53
N SER A 154 3.98 -9.49 -14.89
CA SER A 154 3.54 -8.14 -14.49
C SER A 154 3.72 -7.10 -15.60
N CYS A 155 3.34 -7.46 -16.83
CA CYS A 155 3.62 -6.71 -18.05
C CYS A 155 2.83 -5.40 -18.11
N ASN A 156 3.50 -4.25 -18.01
CA ASN A 156 2.82 -2.94 -18.06
C ASN A 156 2.12 -2.71 -19.41
N CYS A 157 2.74 -3.11 -20.54
CA CYS A 157 2.15 -2.88 -21.85
C CYS A 157 0.81 -3.61 -22.01
N ALA A 158 0.76 -4.89 -21.61
CA ALA A 158 -0.47 -5.69 -21.67
C ALA A 158 -1.56 -5.11 -20.77
N LEU A 159 -1.21 -4.76 -19.53
CA LEU A 159 -2.19 -4.23 -18.57
C LEU A 159 -2.71 -2.84 -18.97
N MET A 160 -1.87 -1.99 -19.58
CA MET A 160 -2.33 -0.72 -20.15
C MET A 160 -3.30 -0.93 -21.32
N GLU A 161 -3.03 -1.91 -22.20
CA GLU A 161 -3.94 -2.26 -23.29
C GLU A 161 -5.27 -2.77 -22.76
N ILE A 162 -5.26 -3.65 -21.74
CA ILE A 162 -6.47 -4.17 -21.08
C ILE A 162 -7.29 -3.01 -20.49
N ALA A 163 -6.64 -2.11 -19.75
CA ALA A 163 -7.32 -0.95 -19.17
C ALA A 163 -7.90 0.01 -20.23
N GLN A 164 -7.21 0.17 -21.37
CA GLN A 164 -7.75 0.96 -22.49
C GLN A 164 -8.97 0.30 -23.15
N ARG A 165 -8.99 -1.04 -23.25
CA ARG A 165 -10.15 -1.78 -23.76
C ARG A 165 -11.38 -1.65 -22.84
N MET A 166 -11.15 -1.62 -21.51
CA MET A 166 -12.22 -1.38 -20.53
C MET A 166 -12.81 0.03 -20.66
N GLY A 167 -11.95 1.04 -20.88
CA GLY A 167 -12.37 2.43 -20.90
C GLY A 167 -12.48 3.03 -19.48
N ALA A 168 -12.99 4.27 -19.43
CA ALA A 168 -13.09 5.03 -18.17
C ALA A 168 -14.50 4.96 -17.53
N GLU A 169 -15.46 4.36 -18.21
CA GLU A 169 -16.87 4.28 -17.77
C GLU A 169 -17.20 2.92 -17.14
N THR A 170 -16.26 1.96 -17.21
CA THR A 170 -16.32 0.65 -16.57
C THR A 170 -15.52 0.68 -15.27
#